data_f0f4317343286895fa96fc5f33ad282b
#
_entry.id   f0f4317343286895fa96fc5f33ad282b
#
_cell.length_a   1.000
_cell.length_b   1.000
_cell.length_c   1.000
_cell.angle_alpha   90.00
_cell.angle_beta   90.00
_cell.angle_gamma   90.00
#
_symmetry.space_group_name_H-M   'P 1'
#
loop_
_entity.id
_entity.type
_entity.pdbx_description
1 polymer ?
#
loop_
_entity_poly.entity_id
_entity_poly.type
_entity_poly.pdbx_seq_one_letter_code
_entity_poly.pdbx_strand_id
1 'polypeptide(L)'
;MVSPLVYAQVPSVKVEDAKGEAFDTKALLESGKPMIISFWSTSCKPCIRELDAIYDALPDWKDEADFDVVAVSTDDSRLLAKARSFAEGRGWGEDYILLFDKNQDFMRAMNVSQVPHVFVVDGKGKVVYSHTSYLPGNENELIKAIKKVSSK
;
A
#
# COMPACT_ATOMS: atom_id res chain seq x y z
N MET A 1 -21.93 17.67 15.60
CA MET A 1 -21.77 17.41 14.55
C MET A 1 -20.86 16.49 14.32
N VAL A 2 -20.88 15.80 13.64
CA VAL A 2 -20.15 14.86 13.48
C VAL A 2 -19.44 14.95 12.40
N SER A 3 -18.40 14.95 12.44
CA SER A 3 -17.69 14.95 11.40
C SER A 3 -17.34 13.79 10.95
N PRO A 4 -17.68 13.01 11.25
CA PRO A 4 -17.38 11.82 11.02
C PRO A 4 -17.12 11.49 9.76
N LEU A 5 -17.47 12.11 9.06
CA LEU A 5 -17.34 11.77 7.86
C LEU A 5 -16.12 12.15 7.34
N VAL A 6 -15.16 12.33 8.18
CA VAL A 6 -13.98 12.57 7.71
C VAL A 6 -13.44 11.30 7.31
N TYR A 7 -13.57 10.86 6.19
CA TYR A 7 -12.91 9.73 5.68
C TYR A 7 -11.53 10.16 5.34
N ALA A 8 -10.55 9.41 5.72
CA ALA A 8 -9.20 9.68 5.35
C ALA A 8 -9.09 9.62 3.85
N GLN A 9 -8.37 10.56 3.28
CA GLN A 9 -8.08 10.60 1.86
C GLN A 9 -6.60 10.39 1.70
N VAL A 10 -6.18 9.87 0.55
CA VAL A 10 -4.76 9.75 0.27
C VAL A 10 -4.17 11.16 0.16
N PRO A 11 -3.25 11.52 1.03
CA PRO A 11 -2.67 12.86 1.00
C PRO A 11 -1.61 12.99 -0.07
N SER A 12 -1.30 14.22 -0.44
CA SER A 12 -0.25 14.51 -1.41
C SER A 12 1.07 14.68 -0.66
N VAL A 13 1.98 13.74 -0.84
CA VAL A 13 3.27 13.74 -0.17
C VAL A 13 4.33 13.31 -1.18
N LYS A 14 5.53 13.85 -1.06
CA LYS A 14 6.62 13.44 -1.95
C LYS A 14 7.37 12.26 -1.34
N VAL A 15 7.51 11.21 -2.13
CA VAL A 15 8.28 10.01 -1.77
C VAL A 15 9.19 9.69 -2.95
N GLU A 16 9.87 8.55 -2.93
CA GLU A 16 10.65 8.11 -4.07
C GLU A 16 10.02 6.89 -4.70
N ASP A 17 10.10 6.78 -6.00
CA ASP A 17 9.62 5.59 -6.71
C ASP A 17 10.73 4.53 -6.79
N ALA A 18 10.48 3.46 -7.52
CA ALA A 18 11.44 2.36 -7.64
C ALA A 18 12.74 2.78 -8.32
N LYS A 19 12.72 3.86 -9.09
CA LYS A 19 13.91 4.35 -9.79
C LYS A 19 14.64 5.43 -9.00
N GLY A 20 14.14 5.75 -7.81
CA GLY A 20 14.75 6.79 -7.00
C GLY A 20 14.32 8.19 -7.36
N GLU A 21 13.30 8.33 -8.21
CA GLU A 21 12.81 9.64 -8.62
C GLU A 21 11.70 10.11 -7.70
N ALA A 22 11.55 11.42 -7.57
CA ALA A 22 10.51 11.99 -6.73
C ALA A 22 9.13 11.62 -7.29
N PHE A 23 8.23 11.23 -6.42
CA PHE A 23 6.89 10.81 -6.79
C PHE A 23 5.90 11.44 -5.82
N ASP A 24 4.87 12.09 -6.34
CA ASP A 24 3.82 12.65 -5.51
C ASP A 24 2.74 11.60 -5.35
N THR A 25 2.42 11.26 -4.12
CA THR A 25 1.45 10.19 -3.83
C THR A 25 0.06 10.49 -4.40
N LYS A 26 -0.25 11.76 -4.69
CA LYS A 26 -1.52 12.09 -5.31
C LYS A 26 -1.61 11.47 -6.70
N ALA A 27 -0.50 11.23 -7.37
CA ALA A 27 -0.49 10.61 -8.69
C ALA A 27 -1.03 9.18 -8.66
N LEU A 28 -1.08 8.54 -7.48
CA LEU A 28 -1.68 7.21 -7.38
C LEU A 28 -3.15 7.22 -7.78
N LEU A 29 -3.82 8.38 -7.69
CA LEU A 29 -5.23 8.47 -7.97
C LEU A 29 -5.54 8.64 -9.45
N GLU A 30 -4.51 8.82 -10.28
CA GLU A 30 -4.72 9.11 -11.70
C GLU A 30 -5.33 7.94 -12.46
N SER A 31 -5.10 6.71 -12.00
CA SER A 31 -5.68 5.56 -12.68
C SER A 31 -7.19 5.43 -12.45
N GLY A 32 -7.70 6.07 -11.40
CA GLY A 32 -9.12 5.96 -11.05
C GLY A 32 -9.51 4.59 -10.51
N LYS A 33 -8.54 3.70 -10.28
CA LYS A 33 -8.83 2.35 -9.79
C LYS A 33 -8.72 2.30 -8.29
N PRO A 34 -9.44 1.40 -7.63
CA PRO A 34 -9.21 1.13 -6.22
C PRO A 34 -7.79 0.59 -6.03
N MET A 35 -7.26 0.70 -4.84
CA MET A 35 -5.92 0.19 -4.57
C MET A 35 -5.77 -0.30 -3.14
N ILE A 36 -4.82 -1.21 -2.95
CA ILE A 36 -4.38 -1.64 -1.64
C ILE A 36 -3.08 -0.89 -1.40
N ILE A 37 -2.95 -0.22 -0.26
CA ILE A 37 -1.71 0.46 0.12
C ILE A 37 -1.19 -0.21 1.39
N SER A 38 -0.01 -0.84 1.30
CA SER A 38 0.58 -1.56 2.43
C SER A 38 1.87 -0.88 2.84
N PHE A 39 1.94 -0.43 4.10
CA PHE A 39 3.15 0.13 4.66
C PHE A 39 3.95 -1.01 5.30
N TRP A 40 5.23 -1.10 4.96
CA TRP A 40 6.10 -2.20 5.40
C TRP A 40 7.52 -1.71 5.69
N SER A 41 8.33 -2.56 6.29
CA SER A 41 9.75 -2.27 6.43
C SER A 41 10.55 -3.56 6.31
N THR A 42 11.84 -3.44 6.04
CA THR A 42 12.70 -4.61 5.83
C THR A 42 12.85 -5.44 7.10
N SER A 43 12.62 -4.86 8.27
CA SER A 43 12.72 -5.60 9.53
C SER A 43 11.38 -6.14 9.99
N CYS A 44 10.31 -5.92 9.25
CA CYS A 44 8.98 -6.32 9.68
C CYS A 44 8.56 -7.63 9.03
N LYS A 45 8.73 -8.74 9.71
CA LYS A 45 8.39 -10.06 9.17
C LYS A 45 6.90 -10.22 8.86
N PRO A 46 5.97 -9.78 9.72
CA PRO A 46 4.55 -9.86 9.37
C PRO A 46 4.20 -9.07 8.12
N CYS A 47 4.88 -7.91 7.90
CA CYS A 47 4.65 -7.11 6.70
C CYS A 47 5.00 -7.91 5.45
N ILE A 48 6.15 -8.58 5.50
CA ILE A 48 6.65 -9.34 4.37
C ILE A 48 5.72 -10.53 4.10
N ARG A 49 5.28 -11.21 5.15
CA ARG A 49 4.36 -12.33 4.99
C ARG A 49 3.04 -11.89 4.36
N GLU A 50 2.54 -10.72 4.76
CA GLU A 50 1.29 -10.21 4.19
C GLU A 50 1.48 -9.86 2.72
N LEU A 51 2.56 -9.17 2.38
CA LEU A 51 2.84 -8.81 0.98
C LEU A 51 3.05 -10.05 0.13
N ASP A 52 3.70 -11.09 0.66
CA ASP A 52 3.86 -12.34 -0.06
C ASP A 52 2.50 -13.04 -0.26
N ALA A 53 1.63 -13.01 0.75
CA ALA A 53 0.31 -13.62 0.62
C ALA A 53 -0.55 -12.90 -0.43
N ILE A 54 -0.47 -11.57 -0.46
CA ILE A 54 -1.15 -10.79 -1.49
C ILE A 54 -0.59 -11.16 -2.86
N TYR A 55 0.73 -11.24 -2.97
CA TYR A 55 1.39 -11.53 -4.23
C TYR A 55 0.94 -12.89 -4.79
N ASP A 56 0.86 -13.89 -3.92
CA ASP A 56 0.43 -15.23 -4.32
C ASP A 56 -1.03 -15.25 -4.76
N ALA A 57 -1.86 -14.40 -4.18
CA ALA A 57 -3.29 -14.35 -4.49
C ALA A 57 -3.62 -13.46 -5.70
N LEU A 58 -2.66 -12.58 -6.12
CA LEU A 58 -2.95 -11.60 -7.16
C LEU A 58 -3.53 -12.16 -8.45
N PRO A 59 -3.01 -13.26 -9.01
CA PRO A 59 -3.57 -13.73 -10.27
C PRO A 59 -5.07 -14.01 -10.18
N ASP A 60 -5.51 -14.63 -9.08
CA ASP A 60 -6.93 -14.90 -8.89
C ASP A 60 -7.71 -13.62 -8.61
N TRP A 61 -7.16 -12.74 -7.79
CA TRP A 61 -7.83 -11.49 -7.43
C TRP A 61 -8.00 -10.57 -8.63
N LYS A 62 -7.01 -10.55 -9.55
CA LYS A 62 -7.10 -9.71 -10.75
C LYS A 62 -8.18 -10.20 -11.70
N ASP A 63 -8.55 -11.48 -11.63
CA ASP A 63 -9.68 -11.97 -12.41
C ASP A 63 -11.01 -11.46 -11.85
N GLU A 64 -11.03 -11.10 -10.55
CA GLU A 64 -12.26 -10.68 -9.89
C GLU A 64 -12.44 -9.17 -9.86
N ALA A 65 -11.39 -8.40 -9.93
CA ALA A 65 -11.47 -6.95 -9.83
C ALA A 65 -10.24 -6.28 -10.46
N ASP A 66 -10.41 -5.03 -10.88
CA ASP A 66 -9.31 -4.24 -11.46
C ASP A 66 -8.84 -3.26 -10.39
N PHE A 67 -7.63 -3.42 -9.90
CA PHE A 67 -7.10 -2.60 -8.82
C PHE A 67 -5.58 -2.62 -8.85
N ASP A 68 -4.96 -1.70 -8.11
CA ASP A 68 -3.51 -1.67 -7.98
C ASP A 68 -3.12 -2.03 -6.54
N VAL A 69 -1.89 -2.48 -6.37
CA VAL A 69 -1.30 -2.71 -5.04
C VAL A 69 -0.07 -1.83 -4.93
N VAL A 70 -0.02 -1.03 -3.88
CA VAL A 70 1.08 -0.10 -3.61
C VAL A 70 1.78 -0.56 -2.34
N ALA A 71 3.07 -0.85 -2.43
CA ALA A 71 3.86 -1.24 -1.27
C ALA A 71 4.78 -0.07 -0.92
N VAL A 72 4.61 0.49 0.27
CA VAL A 72 5.33 1.69 0.72
C VAL A 72 6.30 1.30 1.82
N SER A 73 7.61 1.40 1.53
CA SER A 73 8.62 1.14 2.55
C SER A 73 8.72 2.32 3.49
N THR A 74 8.74 2.06 4.79
CA THR A 74 8.96 3.10 5.79
C THR A 74 10.40 3.15 6.25
N ASP A 75 11.29 2.39 5.61
CA ASP A 75 12.72 2.40 5.95
C ASP A 75 13.30 3.79 5.67
N ASP A 76 14.14 4.28 6.57
CA ASP A 76 14.72 5.61 6.43
C ASP A 76 15.88 5.60 5.41
N SER A 77 16.52 6.75 5.26
CA SER A 77 17.55 6.88 4.24
C SER A 77 18.73 5.93 4.43
N ARG A 78 19.00 5.49 5.66
CA ARG A 78 20.09 4.55 5.90
C ARG A 78 19.78 3.16 5.37
N LEU A 79 18.50 2.78 5.32
CA LEU A 79 18.07 1.46 4.90
C LEU A 79 17.43 1.46 3.53
N LEU A 80 17.38 2.61 2.86
CA LEU A 80 16.70 2.76 1.58
C LEU A 80 17.21 1.79 0.52
N ALA A 81 18.52 1.68 0.38
CA ALA A 81 19.10 0.80 -0.63
C ALA A 81 18.75 -0.67 -0.32
N LYS A 82 18.74 -1.02 0.96
CA LYS A 82 18.39 -2.38 1.38
C LYS A 82 16.93 -2.65 1.05
N ALA A 83 16.05 -1.69 1.29
CA ALA A 83 14.63 -1.84 1.00
C ALA A 83 14.40 -2.04 -0.50
N ARG A 84 15.10 -1.26 -1.34
CA ARG A 84 14.98 -1.41 -2.78
C ARG A 84 15.44 -2.79 -3.23
N SER A 85 16.61 -3.22 -2.77
CA SER A 85 17.15 -4.51 -3.16
C SER A 85 16.24 -5.65 -2.70
N PHE A 86 15.69 -5.52 -1.50
CA PHE A 86 14.80 -6.54 -0.96
C PHE A 86 13.55 -6.67 -1.82
N ALA A 87 12.91 -5.57 -2.15
CA ALA A 87 11.68 -5.59 -2.94
C ALA A 87 11.93 -6.13 -4.36
N GLU A 88 13.05 -5.70 -4.96
CA GLU A 88 13.39 -6.18 -6.30
C GLU A 88 13.71 -7.67 -6.28
N GLY A 89 14.42 -8.13 -5.27
CA GLY A 89 14.77 -9.54 -5.16
C GLY A 89 13.57 -10.46 -5.00
N ARG A 90 12.46 -9.94 -4.51
CA ARG A 90 11.24 -10.72 -4.37
C ARG A 90 10.33 -10.59 -5.59
N GLY A 91 10.73 -9.82 -6.60
CA GLY A 91 9.94 -9.65 -7.82
C GLY A 91 8.75 -8.73 -7.64
N TRP A 92 8.65 -8.02 -6.52
CA TRP A 92 7.50 -7.18 -6.25
C TRP A 92 7.36 -6.04 -7.26
N GLY A 93 8.46 -5.59 -7.85
CA GLY A 93 8.43 -4.45 -8.77
C GLY A 93 7.63 -4.69 -10.05
N GLU A 94 7.32 -5.95 -10.38
CA GLU A 94 6.58 -6.23 -11.59
C GLU A 94 5.07 -6.11 -11.36
N ASP A 95 4.62 -6.36 -10.15
CA ASP A 95 3.19 -6.41 -9.86
C ASP A 95 2.74 -5.34 -8.87
N TYR A 96 3.65 -4.77 -8.11
CA TYR A 96 3.33 -3.74 -7.13
C TYR A 96 3.91 -2.41 -7.57
N ILE A 97 3.21 -1.33 -7.25
CA ILE A 97 3.77 0.01 -7.34
C ILE A 97 4.62 0.17 -6.08
N LEU A 98 5.94 0.30 -6.24
CA LEU A 98 6.85 0.41 -5.10
C LEU A 98 7.16 1.86 -4.80
N LEU A 99 6.91 2.28 -3.57
CA LEU A 99 7.24 3.62 -3.11
C LEU A 99 8.13 3.52 -1.87
N PHE A 100 9.01 4.48 -1.69
CA PHE A 100 9.97 4.47 -0.60
C PHE A 100 9.86 5.81 0.15
N ASP A 101 9.35 5.73 1.38
CA ASP A 101 9.00 6.89 2.19
C ASP A 101 10.12 7.16 3.19
N LYS A 102 11.31 7.49 2.69
CA LYS A 102 12.51 7.56 3.51
C LYS A 102 12.43 8.60 4.63
N ASN A 103 11.60 9.61 4.49
CA ASN A 103 11.42 10.61 5.53
C ASN A 103 10.19 10.32 6.39
N GLN A 104 9.45 9.26 6.05
CA GLN A 104 8.25 8.85 6.76
C GLN A 104 7.13 9.91 6.75
N ASP A 105 7.16 10.79 5.76
CA ASP A 105 6.14 11.82 5.62
C ASP A 105 4.78 11.23 5.22
N PHE A 106 4.79 10.25 4.32
CA PHE A 106 3.55 9.60 3.90
C PHE A 106 2.97 8.76 5.05
N MET A 107 3.86 8.07 5.76
CA MET A 107 3.48 7.29 6.93
C MET A 107 2.78 8.19 7.94
N ARG A 108 3.36 9.35 8.26
CA ARG A 108 2.76 10.27 9.21
C ARG A 108 1.45 10.86 8.69
N ALA A 109 1.41 11.22 7.40
CA ALA A 109 0.20 11.82 6.81
C ALA A 109 -0.96 10.85 6.78
N MET A 110 -0.70 9.55 6.73
CA MET A 110 -1.75 8.52 6.76
C MET A 110 -2.03 8.04 8.18
N ASN A 111 -1.41 8.67 9.17
CA ASN A 111 -1.57 8.31 10.59
C ASN A 111 -1.14 6.87 10.89
N VAL A 112 -0.10 6.41 10.21
CA VAL A 112 0.45 5.08 10.46
C VAL A 112 1.44 5.18 11.60
N SER A 113 1.22 4.44 12.68
CA SER A 113 2.12 4.45 13.82
C SER A 113 2.93 3.17 13.93
N GLN A 114 2.55 2.14 13.23
CA GLN A 114 3.26 0.86 13.24
C GLN A 114 3.02 0.14 11.94
N VAL A 115 3.88 -0.80 11.60
CA VAL A 115 3.72 -1.65 10.42
C VAL A 115 3.53 -3.10 10.87
N PRO A 116 2.81 -3.93 10.13
CA PRO A 116 2.14 -3.58 8.90
C PRO A 116 0.88 -2.75 9.16
N HIS A 117 0.59 -1.85 8.27
CA HIS A 117 -0.67 -1.12 8.27
C HIS A 117 -1.11 -1.08 6.82
N VAL A 118 -2.27 -1.64 6.54
CA VAL A 118 -2.76 -1.80 5.17
C VAL A 118 -4.08 -1.09 5.02
N PHE A 119 -4.22 -0.39 3.89
CA PHE A 119 -5.42 0.35 3.58
C PHE A 119 -6.01 -0.14 2.27
N VAL A 120 -7.33 -0.12 2.15
CA VAL A 120 -8.00 -0.24 0.86
C VAL A 120 -8.62 1.12 0.57
N VAL A 121 -8.35 1.64 -0.62
CA VAL A 121 -8.74 2.98 -1.01
C VAL A 121 -9.57 2.87 -2.28
N ASP A 122 -10.66 3.62 -2.38
CA ASP A 122 -11.49 3.60 -3.58
C ASP A 122 -10.82 4.42 -4.69
N GLY A 123 -11.43 4.45 -5.86
CA GLY A 123 -10.85 5.13 -7.02
C GLY A 123 -10.73 6.64 -6.86
N LYS A 124 -11.35 7.22 -5.85
CA LYS A 124 -11.28 8.65 -5.60
C LYS A 124 -10.33 9.00 -4.46
N GLY A 125 -9.66 8.00 -3.91
CA GLY A 125 -8.69 8.24 -2.84
C GLY A 125 -9.24 8.15 -1.43
N LYS A 126 -10.49 7.70 -1.27
CA LYS A 126 -11.07 7.59 0.06
C LYS A 126 -10.73 6.24 0.67
N VAL A 127 -10.28 6.22 1.91
CA VAL A 127 -9.99 4.97 2.62
C VAL A 127 -11.31 4.31 3.01
N VAL A 128 -11.50 3.06 2.58
CA VAL A 128 -12.74 2.32 2.87
C VAL A 128 -12.50 1.15 3.81
N TYR A 129 -11.26 0.80 4.05
CA TYR A 129 -10.93 -0.31 4.96
C TYR A 129 -9.48 -0.18 5.39
N SER A 130 -9.15 -0.53 6.61
CA SER A 130 -7.76 -0.64 7.02
C SER A 130 -7.62 -1.63 8.16
N HIS A 131 -6.41 -2.19 8.29
CA HIS A 131 -6.09 -2.99 9.47
C HIS A 131 -4.60 -2.87 9.76
N THR A 132 -4.24 -3.15 11.01
CA THR A 132 -2.86 -3.27 11.44
C THR A 132 -2.62 -4.71 11.83
N SER A 133 -1.36 -5.10 11.91
CA SER A 133 -0.95 -6.47 12.22
C SER A 133 -1.36 -7.40 11.10
N TYR A 134 -0.85 -8.60 11.09
CA TYR A 134 -1.22 -9.57 10.06
C TYR A 134 -1.25 -10.97 10.67
N LEU A 135 -2.33 -11.67 10.42
CA LEU A 135 -2.45 -13.09 10.70
C LEU A 135 -2.84 -13.76 9.38
N PRO A 136 -2.31 -14.96 9.11
CA PRO A 136 -2.63 -15.65 7.87
C PRO A 136 -4.13 -15.71 7.62
N GLY A 137 -4.54 -15.37 6.42
CA GLY A 137 -5.95 -15.29 6.04
C GLY A 137 -6.52 -13.89 6.08
N ASN A 138 -5.87 -12.95 6.79
CA ASN A 138 -6.38 -11.58 6.86
C ASN A 138 -6.36 -10.91 5.49
N GLU A 139 -5.50 -11.36 4.59
CA GLU A 139 -5.45 -10.78 3.25
C GLU A 139 -6.78 -10.91 2.52
N ASN A 140 -7.59 -11.90 2.87
CA ASN A 140 -8.88 -12.09 2.20
C ASN A 140 -9.86 -10.94 2.46
N GLU A 141 -9.67 -10.19 3.55
CA GLU A 141 -10.50 -9.02 3.81
C GLU A 141 -10.20 -7.91 2.82
N LEU A 142 -8.99 -7.88 2.29
CA LEU A 142 -8.58 -6.85 1.35
C LEU A 142 -9.33 -6.99 0.03
N ILE A 143 -9.39 -8.21 -0.51
CA ILE A 143 -10.09 -8.41 -1.78
C ILE A 143 -11.60 -8.19 -1.62
N LYS A 144 -12.15 -8.51 -0.45
CA LYS A 144 -13.56 -8.24 -0.20
C LYS A 144 -13.82 -6.74 -0.25
N ALA A 145 -12.97 -5.94 0.37
CA ALA A 145 -13.11 -4.49 0.36
C ALA A 145 -12.93 -3.90 -1.04
N ILE A 146 -11.95 -4.43 -1.79
CA ILE A 146 -11.72 -3.99 -3.16
C ILE A 146 -12.97 -4.25 -4.02
N LYS A 147 -13.59 -5.42 -3.88
CA LYS A 147 -14.74 -5.78 -4.70
C LYS A 147 -15.93 -4.87 -4.43
N LYS A 148 -16.06 -4.36 -3.21
CA LYS A 148 -17.17 -3.46 -2.88
C LYS A 148 -17.04 -2.10 -3.57
N VAL A 149 -15.83 -1.68 -3.92
CA VAL A 149 -15.60 -0.37 -4.53
C VAL A 149 -15.08 -0.47 -5.95
N SER A 150 -14.98 -1.68 -6.49
CA SER A 150 -14.50 -1.89 -7.84
C SER A 150 -15.67 -1.77 -8.81
N SER A 151 -15.39 -1.24 -10.00
CA SER A 151 -16.41 -1.15 -11.02
C SER A 151 -16.47 -2.41 -11.88
N LYS A 152 -15.63 -3.37 -11.62
CA LYS A 152 -15.63 -4.59 -12.41
C LYS A 152 -16.52 -5.67 -11.83
#